data_1a3b8aa8ebd433a07a19ebdc619dcd13
#
_entry.id   1a3b8aa8ebd433a07a19ebdc619dcd13
#
_cell.length_a   1.000
_cell.length_b   1.000
_cell.length_c   1.000
_cell.angle_alpha   90.00
_cell.angle_beta   90.00
_cell.angle_gamma   90.00
#
_symmetry.space_group_name_H-M   'P 1'
#
loop_
_entity.id
_entity.type
_entity.pdbx_description
1 polymer ?
#
loop_
_entity_poly.entity_id
_entity_poly.type
_entity_poly.pdbx_seq_one_letter_code
_entity_poly.pdbx_strand_id
1 'polypeptide(L)'
;MSGDNGRGTVKFGWLSPVIGNRWSEHKPIVVYQDTAILPHALPHFDSLWIADHFYGFDAKTDPFMEAWTTLTWLAARHPNVALCHHVLGHGYRPPALTAKMAATLQVLSGGRFILGIGAGWREDEYKAYGYDFPKPAVRFAELEEVIAICRLMWTDPEPTFEGKYFSVAGASAPPLPDPVPRICIGASGEKIGLPLVGRLADMWNGSPRGTDDDWKRRLGIVRSSAEKAGRDPDSIEVSVTIEKALPESDEDSEKLLAFLSHKVSLGVEHFVMDFGNPKAIEPILRFVEQVMNPLRAG
;
A
#
# COMPACT_ATOMS: atom_id res chain seq x y z
N MET A 1 0.55 24.31 -29.14
CA MET A 1 1.69 23.69 -28.45
C MET A 1 1.20 23.45 -27.01
N SER A 2 0.60 22.30 -26.79
CA SER A 2 0.15 21.87 -25.46
C SER A 2 1.37 21.36 -24.72
N GLY A 3 1.72 22.02 -23.63
CA GLY A 3 2.79 21.58 -22.75
C GLY A 3 2.43 20.23 -22.13
N ASP A 4 3.17 19.23 -22.53
CA ASP A 4 3.27 17.95 -21.81
C ASP A 4 3.86 18.26 -20.43
N ASN A 5 3.00 18.26 -19.41
CA ASN A 5 3.35 18.64 -18.03
C ASN A 5 4.10 17.52 -17.28
N GLY A 6 4.76 16.59 -17.96
CA GLY A 6 5.67 15.62 -17.32
C GLY A 6 5.06 14.77 -16.19
N ARG A 7 3.75 14.81 -15.98
CA ARG A 7 3.03 13.95 -15.01
C ARG A 7 2.80 12.60 -15.67
N GLY A 8 3.32 11.55 -15.05
CA GLY A 8 3.01 10.18 -15.45
C GLY A 8 1.51 9.90 -15.48
N THR A 9 1.11 8.89 -16.26
CA THR A 9 -0.29 8.44 -16.33
C THR A 9 -0.82 8.08 -14.93
N VAL A 10 -2.04 8.51 -14.60
CA VAL A 10 -2.70 8.18 -13.32
C VAL A 10 -2.82 6.67 -13.15
N LYS A 11 -2.40 6.17 -11.99
CA LYS A 11 -2.40 4.74 -11.65
C LYS A 11 -3.60 4.36 -10.79
N PHE A 12 -4.00 3.11 -10.93
CA PHE A 12 -5.07 2.51 -10.13
C PHE A 12 -4.63 1.21 -9.49
N GLY A 13 -4.79 1.11 -8.18
CA GLY A 13 -4.63 -0.11 -7.40
C GLY A 13 -5.98 -0.71 -7.02
N TRP A 14 -6.05 -2.03 -6.99
CA TRP A 14 -7.19 -2.78 -6.47
C TRP A 14 -6.89 -3.20 -5.04
N LEU A 15 -7.66 -2.72 -4.06
CA LEU A 15 -7.60 -3.25 -2.69
C LEU A 15 -8.48 -4.49 -2.61
N SER A 16 -7.85 -5.66 -2.53
CA SER A 16 -8.59 -6.91 -2.47
C SER A 16 -9.22 -7.09 -1.09
N PRO A 17 -10.51 -7.42 -1.00
CA PRO A 17 -11.13 -7.75 0.26
C PRO A 17 -10.54 -9.03 0.84
N VAL A 18 -9.97 -8.92 2.04
CA VAL A 18 -9.44 -10.04 2.82
C VAL A 18 -10.23 -10.27 4.10
N ILE A 19 -11.22 -9.39 4.35
CA ILE A 19 -12.07 -9.38 5.53
C ILE A 19 -13.43 -9.96 5.19
N GLY A 20 -13.95 -10.78 6.09
CA GLY A 20 -15.37 -10.91 6.27
C GLY A 20 -15.90 -12.31 6.41
N ASN A 21 -16.97 -12.40 7.19
CA ASN A 21 -17.95 -13.49 7.26
C ASN A 21 -18.57 -13.85 5.90
N ARG A 22 -18.10 -13.24 4.84
CA ARG A 22 -18.70 -13.35 3.53
C ARG A 22 -18.00 -14.43 2.75
N TRP A 23 -18.14 -15.65 3.25
CA TRP A 23 -17.92 -16.82 2.44
C TRP A 23 -18.91 -16.78 1.30
N SER A 24 -18.42 -16.62 0.09
CA SER A 24 -19.25 -16.85 -1.08
C SER A 24 -19.08 -18.33 -1.43
N GLU A 25 -20.21 -19.06 -1.50
CA GLU A 25 -20.20 -20.48 -1.88
C GLU A 25 -19.25 -21.37 -1.04
N HIS A 26 -19.17 -21.14 0.26
CA HIS A 26 -18.28 -21.86 1.19
C HIS A 26 -16.78 -21.65 0.96
N LYS A 27 -16.37 -20.61 0.22
CA LYS A 27 -14.95 -20.26 0.02
C LYS A 27 -14.61 -18.94 0.71
N PRO A 28 -13.38 -18.78 1.21
CA PRO A 28 -12.91 -17.47 1.68
C PRO A 28 -13.10 -16.40 0.59
N ILE A 29 -13.42 -15.17 1.01
CA ILE A 29 -13.69 -14.08 0.09
C ILE A 29 -12.55 -13.84 -0.92
N VAL A 30 -11.29 -13.93 -0.46
CA VAL A 30 -10.12 -13.76 -1.32
C VAL A 30 -10.04 -14.85 -2.40
N VAL A 31 -10.42 -16.09 -2.09
CA VAL A 31 -10.45 -17.20 -3.08
C VAL A 31 -11.58 -17.01 -4.08
N TYR A 32 -12.74 -16.49 -3.64
CA TYR A 32 -13.81 -16.12 -4.55
C TYR A 32 -13.38 -14.98 -5.47
N GLN A 33 -12.80 -13.91 -4.92
CA GLN A 33 -12.30 -12.79 -5.71
C GLN A 33 -11.26 -13.24 -6.73
N ASP A 34 -10.29 -14.07 -6.32
CA ASP A 34 -9.24 -14.60 -7.20
C ASP A 34 -9.77 -15.34 -8.43
N THR A 35 -10.88 -16.07 -8.28
CA THR A 35 -11.43 -16.87 -9.38
C THR A 35 -12.50 -16.15 -10.19
N ALA A 36 -13.32 -15.30 -9.57
CA ALA A 36 -14.50 -14.71 -10.19
C ALA A 36 -14.30 -13.24 -10.62
N ILE A 37 -13.46 -12.49 -9.96
CA ILE A 37 -13.35 -11.04 -10.12
C ILE A 37 -11.96 -10.61 -10.63
N LEU A 38 -10.89 -10.99 -9.93
CA LEU A 38 -9.54 -10.50 -10.22
C LEU A 38 -9.05 -10.80 -11.63
N PRO A 39 -9.36 -11.96 -12.27
CA PRO A 39 -8.98 -12.21 -13.65
C PRO A 39 -9.55 -11.21 -14.65
N HIS A 40 -10.69 -10.60 -14.32
CA HIS A 40 -11.34 -9.58 -15.16
C HIS A 40 -10.98 -8.15 -14.76
N ALA A 41 -10.70 -7.90 -13.49
CA ALA A 41 -10.35 -6.58 -12.98
C ALA A 41 -8.88 -6.24 -13.23
N LEU A 42 -7.96 -7.11 -12.78
CA LEU A 42 -6.52 -6.81 -12.73
C LEU A 42 -5.85 -6.51 -14.08
N PRO A 43 -6.33 -6.97 -15.25
CA PRO A 43 -5.78 -6.51 -16.53
C PRO A 43 -5.86 -5.00 -16.75
N HIS A 44 -6.71 -4.30 -16.02
CA HIS A 44 -6.91 -2.86 -16.12
C HIS A 44 -6.23 -2.06 -15.00
N PHE A 45 -5.82 -2.73 -13.91
CA PHE A 45 -5.21 -2.11 -12.72
C PHE A 45 -3.69 -2.23 -12.73
N ASP A 46 -3.00 -1.24 -12.15
CA ASP A 46 -1.54 -1.18 -12.08
C ASP A 46 -0.99 -1.95 -10.88
N SER A 47 -1.81 -2.11 -9.82
CA SER A 47 -1.37 -2.74 -8.57
C SER A 47 -2.50 -3.46 -7.83
N LEU A 48 -2.13 -4.51 -7.09
CA LEU A 48 -2.98 -5.27 -6.19
C LEU A 48 -2.52 -5.06 -4.75
N TRP A 49 -3.45 -4.70 -3.88
CA TRP A 49 -3.19 -4.34 -2.49
C TRP A 49 -3.97 -5.24 -1.54
N ILE A 50 -3.39 -5.56 -0.39
CA ILE A 50 -4.06 -6.27 0.69
C ILE A 50 -3.71 -5.70 2.06
N ALA A 51 -4.70 -5.64 2.96
CA ALA A 51 -4.52 -5.16 4.32
C ALA A 51 -3.81 -6.19 5.21
N ASP A 52 -3.11 -5.73 6.27
CA ASP A 52 -2.41 -6.57 7.26
C ASP A 52 -3.09 -6.47 8.62
N HIS A 53 -4.02 -7.37 8.86
CA HIS A 53 -4.72 -7.56 10.12
C HIS A 53 -4.90 -9.05 10.40
N PHE A 54 -5.32 -9.41 11.62
CA PHE A 54 -5.51 -10.80 12.03
C PHE A 54 -6.97 -11.18 12.23
N TYR A 55 -7.88 -10.19 12.37
CA TYR A 55 -9.32 -10.39 12.45
C TYR A 55 -10.08 -9.15 11.95
N GLY A 56 -11.39 -9.32 11.68
CA GLY A 56 -12.24 -8.27 11.13
C GLY A 56 -12.42 -7.06 12.05
N PHE A 57 -12.99 -5.99 11.50
CA PHE A 57 -13.21 -4.75 12.23
C PHE A 57 -14.51 -4.76 13.05
N ASP A 58 -15.54 -5.43 12.53
CA ASP A 58 -16.88 -5.46 13.16
C ASP A 58 -16.96 -6.53 14.25
N ALA A 59 -16.30 -7.67 14.05
CA ALA A 59 -16.23 -8.74 15.02
C ALA A 59 -14.87 -9.47 14.97
N LYS A 60 -14.34 -9.84 16.15
CA LYS A 60 -13.11 -10.65 16.26
C LYS A 60 -13.24 -12.05 15.64
N THR A 61 -14.48 -12.51 15.45
CA THR A 61 -14.79 -13.79 14.80
C THR A 61 -14.80 -13.70 13.28
N ASP A 62 -14.72 -12.49 12.71
CA ASP A 62 -14.63 -12.31 11.27
C ASP A 62 -13.27 -12.76 10.78
N PRO A 63 -13.19 -13.77 9.89
CA PRO A 63 -11.92 -14.27 9.40
C PRO A 63 -11.18 -13.21 8.60
N PHE A 64 -9.88 -13.14 8.82
CA PHE A 64 -8.97 -12.29 8.07
C PHE A 64 -7.78 -13.13 7.64
N MET A 65 -7.47 -13.12 6.35
CA MET A 65 -6.36 -13.90 5.81
C MET A 65 -5.04 -13.18 6.09
N GLU A 66 -4.01 -13.90 6.58
CA GLU A 66 -2.69 -13.35 6.87
C GLU A 66 -2.05 -12.75 5.59
N ALA A 67 -1.54 -11.54 5.72
CA ALA A 67 -1.20 -10.68 4.60
C ALA A 67 -0.08 -11.21 3.70
N TRP A 68 1.07 -11.65 4.26
CA TRP A 68 2.19 -12.15 3.47
C TRP A 68 1.85 -13.43 2.70
N THR A 69 1.23 -14.37 3.39
CA THR A 69 0.80 -15.64 2.80
C THR A 69 -0.17 -15.40 1.65
N THR A 70 -1.17 -14.55 1.88
CA THR A 70 -2.19 -14.24 0.88
C THR A 70 -1.61 -13.47 -0.30
N LEU A 71 -0.79 -12.44 -0.06
CA LEU A 71 -0.20 -11.67 -1.15
C LEU A 71 0.77 -12.52 -1.99
N THR A 72 1.55 -13.41 -1.36
CA THR A 72 2.44 -14.34 -2.06
C THR A 72 1.65 -15.31 -2.95
N TRP A 73 0.53 -15.83 -2.44
CA TRP A 73 -0.36 -16.68 -3.22
C TRP A 73 -0.97 -15.94 -4.42
N LEU A 74 -1.44 -14.71 -4.23
CA LEU A 74 -1.96 -13.86 -5.30
C LEU A 74 -0.87 -13.47 -6.32
N ALA A 75 0.36 -13.24 -5.86
CA ALA A 75 1.50 -12.92 -6.72
C ALA A 75 1.80 -13.99 -7.78
N ALA A 76 1.67 -15.27 -7.39
CA ALA A 76 1.87 -16.41 -8.28
C ALA A 76 0.72 -16.57 -9.29
N ARG A 77 -0.48 -16.10 -8.96
CA ARG A 77 -1.68 -16.24 -9.78
C ARG A 77 -1.90 -15.06 -10.73
N HIS A 78 -1.43 -13.87 -10.36
CA HIS A 78 -1.60 -12.64 -11.12
C HIS A 78 -0.23 -12.02 -11.45
N PRO A 79 0.44 -12.48 -12.54
CA PRO A 79 1.84 -12.13 -12.82
C PRO A 79 2.05 -10.72 -13.40
N ASN A 80 0.99 -10.00 -13.77
CA ASN A 80 1.09 -8.75 -14.55
C ASN A 80 0.78 -7.48 -13.74
N VAL A 81 0.66 -7.55 -12.43
CA VAL A 81 0.27 -6.45 -11.56
C VAL A 81 1.31 -6.24 -10.46
N ALA A 82 1.60 -5.00 -10.10
CA ALA A 82 2.42 -4.70 -8.93
C ALA A 82 1.69 -5.13 -7.64
N LEU A 83 2.43 -5.45 -6.60
CA LEU A 83 1.93 -6.05 -5.36
C LEU A 83 2.31 -5.19 -4.18
N CYS A 84 1.36 -4.85 -3.31
CA CYS A 84 1.64 -4.04 -2.14
C CYS A 84 0.79 -4.45 -0.93
N HIS A 85 1.33 -4.33 0.27
CA HIS A 85 0.51 -4.37 1.49
C HIS A 85 -0.07 -2.99 1.79
N HIS A 86 -1.26 -2.94 2.37
CA HIS A 86 -2.00 -1.71 2.73
C HIS A 86 -2.30 -1.63 4.23
N VAL A 87 -1.37 -1.31 5.06
CA VAL A 87 0.08 -1.46 5.02
C VAL A 87 0.48 -2.37 6.17
N LEU A 88 1.63 -3.06 6.07
CA LEU A 88 2.11 -3.92 7.15
C LEU A 88 2.29 -3.15 8.46
N GLY A 89 1.84 -3.70 9.57
CA GLY A 89 2.25 -3.26 10.89
C GLY A 89 3.69 -3.71 11.16
N HIS A 90 4.63 -2.76 11.26
CA HIS A 90 6.05 -3.09 11.44
C HIS A 90 6.32 -3.99 12.65
N GLY A 91 5.51 -3.86 13.72
CA GLY A 91 5.69 -4.61 14.96
C GLY A 91 5.16 -6.05 14.94
N TYR A 92 4.53 -6.50 13.86
CA TYR A 92 4.05 -7.89 13.77
C TYR A 92 5.14 -8.90 13.39
N ARG A 93 6.28 -8.44 12.88
CA ARG A 93 7.36 -9.32 12.40
C ARG A 93 8.74 -8.74 12.74
N PRO A 94 9.73 -9.57 13.12
CA PRO A 94 11.11 -9.11 13.29
C PRO A 94 11.64 -8.43 12.02
N PRO A 95 12.40 -7.32 12.14
CA PRO A 95 12.88 -6.55 10.98
C PRO A 95 13.65 -7.35 9.94
N ALA A 96 14.59 -8.17 10.38
CA ALA A 96 15.39 -9.02 9.48
C ALA A 96 14.53 -10.05 8.74
N LEU A 97 13.50 -10.60 9.39
CA LEU A 97 12.54 -11.49 8.73
C LEU A 97 11.71 -10.73 7.70
N THR A 98 11.22 -9.53 8.04
CA THR A 98 10.49 -8.65 7.10
C THR A 98 11.34 -8.35 5.86
N ALA A 99 12.62 -7.99 6.05
CA ALA A 99 13.56 -7.74 4.96
C ALA A 99 13.75 -8.97 4.07
N LYS A 100 13.93 -10.15 4.69
CA LYS A 100 14.12 -11.42 3.96
C LYS A 100 12.88 -11.85 3.18
N MET A 101 11.69 -11.72 3.77
CA MET A 101 10.41 -12.00 3.11
C MET A 101 10.18 -11.06 1.92
N ALA A 102 10.48 -9.76 2.10
CA ALA A 102 10.36 -8.77 1.04
C ALA A 102 11.31 -9.05 -0.14
N ALA A 103 12.58 -9.34 0.13
CA ALA A 103 13.55 -9.74 -0.89
C ALA A 103 13.11 -11.01 -1.64
N THR A 104 12.61 -12.00 -0.90
CA THR A 104 12.10 -13.26 -1.49
C THR A 104 10.92 -12.99 -2.42
N LEU A 105 9.91 -12.25 -1.96
CA LEU A 105 8.73 -11.94 -2.78
C LEU A 105 9.09 -11.06 -3.99
N GLN A 106 10.03 -10.13 -3.85
CA GLN A 106 10.53 -9.32 -4.96
C GLN A 106 11.14 -10.20 -6.06
N VAL A 107 12.02 -11.14 -5.69
CA VAL A 107 12.62 -12.08 -6.65
C VAL A 107 11.55 -12.99 -7.27
N LEU A 108 10.70 -13.62 -6.47
CA LEU A 108 9.65 -14.53 -6.96
C LEU A 108 8.62 -13.82 -7.84
N SER A 109 8.33 -12.56 -7.59
CA SER A 109 7.41 -11.78 -8.40
C SER A 109 8.05 -11.13 -9.62
N GLY A 110 9.36 -11.26 -9.84
CA GLY A 110 10.07 -10.62 -10.96
C GLY A 110 10.11 -9.08 -10.82
N GLY A 111 10.34 -8.58 -9.61
CA GLY A 111 10.52 -7.14 -9.37
C GLY A 111 9.23 -6.34 -9.15
N ARG A 112 8.08 -6.99 -8.91
CA ARG A 112 6.77 -6.33 -8.82
C ARG A 112 6.34 -5.96 -7.39
N PHE A 113 7.10 -6.35 -6.37
CA PHE A 113 6.71 -6.14 -4.97
C PHE A 113 7.07 -4.73 -4.48
N ILE A 114 6.14 -4.10 -3.77
CA ILE A 114 6.30 -2.85 -3.04
C ILE A 114 6.08 -3.15 -1.56
N LEU A 115 7.04 -2.82 -0.71
CA LEU A 115 6.88 -2.95 0.73
C LEU A 115 5.99 -1.82 1.26
N GLY A 116 4.69 -2.08 1.39
CA GLY A 116 3.78 -1.18 2.08
C GLY A 116 3.90 -1.40 3.60
N ILE A 117 4.30 -0.38 4.35
CA ILE A 117 4.59 -0.51 5.79
C ILE A 117 4.17 0.74 6.58
N GLY A 118 3.82 0.57 7.84
CA GLY A 118 3.42 1.65 8.74
C GLY A 118 3.71 1.35 10.21
N ALA A 119 3.46 2.34 11.07
CA ALA A 119 3.74 2.22 12.50
C ALA A 119 2.74 1.36 13.29
N GLY A 120 1.71 0.81 12.62
CA GLY A 120 0.61 0.12 13.30
C GLY A 120 -0.33 1.09 14.02
N TRP A 121 -1.57 0.69 14.22
CA TRP A 121 -2.58 1.53 14.87
C TRP A 121 -3.56 0.75 15.75
N ARG A 122 -3.74 -0.54 15.49
CA ARG A 122 -4.78 -1.37 16.11
C ARG A 122 -4.26 -2.07 17.37
N GLU A 123 -4.25 -1.32 18.47
CA GLU A 123 -3.68 -1.74 19.76
C GLU A 123 -4.30 -3.04 20.31
N ASP A 124 -5.61 -3.23 20.13
CA ASP A 124 -6.31 -4.43 20.59
C ASP A 124 -5.83 -5.71 19.90
N GLU A 125 -5.48 -5.60 18.63
CA GLU A 125 -4.95 -6.70 17.82
C GLU A 125 -3.51 -7.05 18.23
N TYR A 126 -2.64 -6.04 18.40
CA TYR A 126 -1.29 -6.23 18.91
C TYR A 126 -1.31 -6.97 20.26
N LYS A 127 -2.11 -6.49 21.21
CA LYS A 127 -2.24 -7.12 22.53
C LYS A 127 -2.81 -8.54 22.47
N ALA A 128 -3.81 -8.79 21.62
CA ALA A 128 -4.43 -10.10 21.49
C ALA A 128 -3.45 -11.17 20.97
N TYR A 129 -2.50 -10.77 20.13
CA TYR A 129 -1.48 -11.66 19.55
C TYR A 129 -0.15 -11.63 20.31
N GLY A 130 -0.07 -10.93 21.46
CA GLY A 130 1.12 -10.91 22.31
C GLY A 130 2.24 -10.01 21.78
N TYR A 131 1.94 -9.05 20.92
CA TYR A 131 2.88 -8.06 20.44
C TYR A 131 2.87 -6.80 21.32
N ASP A 132 4.03 -6.18 21.47
CA ASP A 132 4.14 -4.89 22.14
C ASP A 132 3.49 -3.78 21.32
N PHE A 133 2.84 -2.83 22.02
CA PHE A 133 2.26 -1.64 21.40
C PHE A 133 2.73 -0.38 22.12
N PRO A 134 3.96 0.06 21.91
CA PRO A 134 4.51 1.24 22.55
C PRO A 134 3.87 2.53 22.04
N LYS A 135 4.20 3.66 22.68
CA LYS A 135 3.70 5.00 22.28
C LYS A 135 4.04 5.31 20.82
N PRO A 136 3.22 6.11 20.11
CA PRO A 136 3.42 6.41 18.69
C PRO A 136 4.84 6.87 18.32
N ALA A 137 5.46 7.72 19.14
CA ALA A 137 6.83 8.19 18.89
C ALA A 137 7.86 7.05 18.86
N VAL A 138 7.67 6.02 19.70
CA VAL A 138 8.53 4.83 19.73
C VAL A 138 8.26 3.99 18.48
N ARG A 139 7.01 3.69 18.16
CA ARG A 139 6.64 2.91 16.97
C ARG A 139 7.15 3.53 15.66
N PHE A 140 7.14 4.86 15.54
CA PHE A 140 7.72 5.52 14.37
C PHE A 140 9.24 5.47 14.34
N ALA A 141 9.91 5.51 15.51
CA ALA A 141 11.36 5.34 15.59
C ALA A 141 11.76 3.88 15.28
N GLU A 142 11.00 2.90 15.75
CA GLU A 142 11.15 1.50 15.38
C GLU A 142 10.93 1.27 13.88
N LEU A 143 9.90 1.88 13.28
CA LEU A 143 9.65 1.82 11.84
C LEU A 143 10.82 2.38 11.02
N GLU A 144 11.45 3.45 11.48
CA GLU A 144 12.65 4.01 10.85
C GLU A 144 13.81 3.01 10.82
N GLU A 145 14.08 2.33 11.94
CA GLU A 145 15.11 1.28 12.01
C GLU A 145 14.75 0.05 11.16
N VAL A 146 13.47 -0.36 11.14
CA VAL A 146 12.99 -1.46 10.26
C VAL A 146 13.27 -1.15 8.80
N ILE A 147 12.95 0.08 8.35
CA ILE A 147 13.22 0.51 6.97
C ILE A 147 14.72 0.52 6.67
N ALA A 148 15.54 1.00 7.61
CA ALA A 148 16.99 0.99 7.47
C ALA A 148 17.55 -0.42 7.34
N ILE A 149 17.10 -1.36 8.19
CA ILE A 149 17.48 -2.78 8.13
C ILE A 149 17.04 -3.39 6.81
N CYS A 150 15.81 -3.14 6.35
CA CYS A 150 15.33 -3.65 5.07
C CYS A 150 16.23 -3.20 3.91
N ARG A 151 16.49 -1.90 3.80
CA ARG A 151 17.35 -1.35 2.73
C ARG A 151 18.76 -1.93 2.79
N LEU A 152 19.34 -2.04 3.99
CA LEU A 152 20.67 -2.61 4.17
C LEU A 152 20.71 -4.08 3.73
N MET A 153 19.76 -4.91 4.19
CA MET A 153 19.66 -6.33 3.83
C MET A 153 19.35 -6.58 2.35
N TRP A 154 18.87 -5.60 1.61
CA TRP A 154 18.62 -5.73 0.17
C TRP A 154 19.83 -5.37 -0.69
N THR A 155 20.84 -4.70 -0.11
CA THR A 155 22.00 -4.18 -0.84
C THR A 155 23.34 -4.72 -0.35
N ASP A 156 23.41 -5.21 0.88
CA ASP A 156 24.61 -5.81 1.50
C ASP A 156 24.37 -7.30 1.73
N PRO A 157 25.25 -8.19 1.24
CA PRO A 157 25.12 -9.64 1.43
C PRO A 157 25.34 -10.11 2.88
N GLU A 158 26.03 -9.32 3.71
CA GLU A 158 26.35 -9.66 5.11
C GLU A 158 26.19 -8.43 6.04
N PRO A 159 24.95 -7.86 6.10
CA PRO A 159 24.71 -6.61 6.78
C PRO A 159 24.90 -6.68 8.29
N THR A 160 25.41 -5.59 8.84
CA THR A 160 25.43 -5.33 10.28
C THR A 160 24.77 -3.99 10.56
N PHE A 161 23.79 -3.97 11.45
CA PHE A 161 23.07 -2.79 11.89
C PHE A 161 22.96 -2.80 13.42
N GLU A 162 23.28 -1.69 14.07
CA GLU A 162 23.12 -1.50 15.50
C GLU A 162 22.28 -0.24 15.73
N GLY A 163 21.02 -0.44 16.06
CA GLY A 163 20.06 0.62 16.35
C GLY A 163 19.74 0.70 17.83
N LYS A 164 18.81 1.58 18.16
CA LYS A 164 18.31 1.71 19.54
C LYS A 164 17.30 0.61 19.89
N TYR A 165 16.54 0.12 18.91
CA TYR A 165 15.46 -0.83 19.10
C TYR A 165 15.78 -2.19 18.49
N PHE A 166 16.53 -2.21 17.41
CA PHE A 166 16.84 -3.43 16.67
C PHE A 166 18.32 -3.53 16.32
N SER A 167 18.79 -4.76 16.19
CA SER A 167 20.15 -5.04 15.71
C SER A 167 20.16 -6.25 14.77
N VAL A 168 21.08 -6.22 13.81
CA VAL A 168 21.43 -7.33 12.92
C VAL A 168 22.94 -7.44 12.88
N ALA A 169 23.49 -8.63 13.05
CA ALA A 169 24.94 -8.84 13.13
C ALA A 169 25.38 -9.91 12.12
N GLY A 170 25.92 -9.47 10.96
CA GLY A 170 26.45 -10.35 9.93
C GLY A 170 25.44 -11.37 9.40
N ALA A 171 24.17 -10.97 9.23
CA ALA A 171 23.13 -11.86 8.74
C ALA A 171 23.34 -12.16 7.25
N SER A 172 23.26 -13.43 6.85
CA SER A 172 23.28 -13.78 5.42
C SER A 172 21.98 -13.29 4.73
N ALA A 173 22.10 -12.26 3.90
CA ALA A 173 20.97 -11.61 3.25
C ALA A 173 20.54 -12.22 1.90
N PRO A 174 21.40 -12.83 1.06
CA PRO A 174 21.04 -13.33 -0.25
C PRO A 174 19.78 -14.24 -0.25
N PRO A 175 18.95 -14.18 -1.36
CA PRO A 175 19.22 -13.45 -2.58
C PRO A 175 19.02 -11.94 -2.40
N LEU A 176 19.94 -11.11 -2.94
CA LEU A 176 19.74 -9.66 -3.03
C LEU A 176 18.76 -9.37 -4.17
N PRO A 177 17.68 -8.63 -3.93
CA PRO A 177 16.68 -8.37 -4.96
C PRO A 177 17.17 -7.30 -5.95
N ASP A 178 16.92 -7.54 -7.25
CA ASP A 178 17.13 -6.57 -8.31
C ASP A 178 15.90 -6.58 -9.24
N PRO A 179 15.15 -5.46 -9.34
CA PRO A 179 15.35 -4.21 -8.60
C PRO A 179 15.07 -4.33 -7.10
N VAL A 180 15.65 -3.43 -6.31
CA VAL A 180 15.35 -3.31 -4.87
C VAL A 180 13.87 -2.96 -4.68
N PRO A 181 13.15 -3.57 -3.71
CA PRO A 181 11.75 -3.22 -3.43
C PRO A 181 11.57 -1.74 -3.13
N ARG A 182 10.58 -1.10 -3.74
CA ARG A 182 10.13 0.23 -3.33
C ARG A 182 9.45 0.16 -1.98
N ILE A 183 9.52 1.25 -1.21
CA ILE A 183 8.89 1.35 0.11
C ILE A 183 7.73 2.35 0.04
N CYS A 184 6.51 1.84 0.28
CA CYS A 184 5.32 2.66 0.49
C CYS A 184 5.09 2.83 2.00
N ILE A 185 5.03 4.07 2.49
CA ILE A 185 4.71 4.34 3.90
C ILE A 185 3.29 4.86 4.02
N GLY A 186 2.47 4.16 4.82
CA GLY A 186 1.14 4.61 5.23
C GLY A 186 1.23 5.49 6.48
N ALA A 187 0.99 6.79 6.34
CA ALA A 187 1.00 7.72 7.46
C ALA A 187 0.13 8.95 7.22
N SER A 188 -0.45 9.51 8.31
CA SER A 188 -1.23 10.74 8.30
C SER A 188 -0.84 11.75 9.39
N GLY A 189 -0.01 11.34 10.35
CA GLY A 189 0.40 12.18 11.48
C GLY A 189 1.42 13.23 11.09
N GLU A 190 1.07 14.51 11.20
CA GLU A 190 1.86 15.65 10.70
C GLU A 190 3.20 15.86 11.44
N LYS A 191 3.28 15.49 12.72
CA LYS A 191 4.47 15.77 13.55
C LYS A 191 5.60 14.77 13.37
N ILE A 192 5.29 13.48 13.09
CA ILE A 192 6.27 12.40 13.04
C ILE A 192 6.13 11.59 11.75
N GLY A 193 4.92 11.14 11.43
CA GLY A 193 4.68 10.22 10.33
C GLY A 193 4.99 10.85 8.96
N LEU A 194 4.43 12.02 8.65
CA LEU A 194 4.67 12.68 7.37
C LEU A 194 6.12 13.13 7.17
N PRO A 195 6.85 13.67 8.19
CA PRO A 195 8.28 13.88 8.08
C PRO A 195 9.09 12.59 7.79
N LEU A 196 8.69 11.45 8.36
CA LEU A 196 9.33 10.16 8.06
C LEU A 196 9.08 9.74 6.61
N VAL A 197 7.85 9.92 6.10
CA VAL A 197 7.51 9.67 4.69
C VAL A 197 8.45 10.45 3.77
N GLY A 198 8.58 11.75 3.97
CA GLY A 198 9.46 12.61 3.15
C GLY A 198 10.91 12.13 3.14
N ARG A 199 11.42 11.70 4.30
CA ARG A 199 12.80 11.24 4.41
C ARG A 199 13.05 9.87 3.79
N LEU A 200 12.10 8.94 3.85
CA LEU A 200 12.38 7.52 3.62
C LEU A 200 11.51 6.84 2.56
N ALA A 201 10.32 7.36 2.24
CA ALA A 201 9.41 6.65 1.34
C ALA A 201 9.75 6.85 -0.14
N ASP A 202 9.49 5.84 -0.94
CA ASP A 202 9.44 5.94 -2.41
C ASP A 202 7.99 6.16 -2.88
N MET A 203 7.02 5.88 -1.99
CA MET A 203 5.60 6.10 -2.19
C MET A 203 4.94 6.46 -0.85
N TRP A 204 4.02 7.40 -0.87
CA TRP A 204 3.19 7.75 0.28
C TRP A 204 1.75 7.29 0.06
N ASN A 205 1.22 6.49 0.98
CA ASN A 205 -0.22 6.23 1.02
C ASN A 205 -0.85 7.15 2.07
N GLY A 206 -1.45 8.24 1.57
CA GLY A 206 -2.07 9.29 2.39
C GLY A 206 -3.55 9.02 2.67
N SER A 207 -4.05 9.59 3.77
CA SER A 207 -5.49 9.59 4.05
C SER A 207 -6.19 10.70 3.26
N PRO A 208 -7.25 10.41 2.49
CA PRO A 208 -8.01 11.41 1.75
C PRO A 208 -8.94 12.25 2.64
N ARG A 209 -8.98 11.98 3.95
CA ARG A 209 -9.88 12.66 4.91
C ARG A 209 -9.47 14.10 5.15
N GLY A 210 -10.46 14.94 5.45
CA GLY A 210 -10.30 16.37 5.71
C GLY A 210 -10.57 17.22 4.46
N THR A 211 -10.23 18.51 4.56
CA THR A 211 -10.39 19.49 3.48
C THR A 211 -9.22 19.44 2.50
N ASP A 212 -9.36 20.12 1.35
CA ASP A 212 -8.27 20.27 0.40
C ASP A 212 -7.06 21.02 1.00
N ASP A 213 -7.32 21.97 1.90
CA ASP A 213 -6.23 22.68 2.60
C ASP A 213 -5.50 21.76 3.59
N ASP A 214 -6.21 20.83 4.24
CA ASP A 214 -5.58 19.80 5.06
C ASP A 214 -4.72 18.87 4.20
N TRP A 215 -5.18 18.52 3.01
CA TRP A 215 -4.41 17.70 2.08
C TRP A 215 -3.16 18.42 1.59
N LYS A 216 -3.30 19.66 1.11
CA LYS A 216 -2.17 20.49 0.64
C LYS A 216 -1.13 20.70 1.74
N ARG A 217 -1.57 20.96 2.97
CA ARG A 217 -0.67 21.09 4.14
C ARG A 217 0.11 19.80 4.39
N ARG A 218 -0.57 18.64 4.38
CA ARG A 218 0.08 17.33 4.58
C ARG A 218 1.07 17.01 3.47
N LEU A 219 0.69 17.20 2.22
CA LEU A 219 1.60 17.02 1.08
C LEU A 219 2.80 17.98 1.17
N GLY A 220 2.58 19.22 1.56
CA GLY A 220 3.64 20.19 1.83
C GLY A 220 4.63 19.73 2.91
N ILE A 221 4.17 19.08 3.98
CA ILE A 221 5.04 18.50 5.02
C ILE A 221 5.90 17.37 4.44
N VAL A 222 5.32 16.47 3.63
CA VAL A 222 6.06 15.39 2.98
C VAL A 222 7.15 15.95 2.08
N ARG A 223 6.79 16.88 1.17
CA ARG A 223 7.73 17.48 0.21
C ARG A 223 8.85 18.25 0.90
N SER A 224 8.53 19.12 1.85
CA SER A 224 9.54 19.87 2.60
C SER A 224 10.47 18.98 3.43
N SER A 225 9.98 17.83 3.89
CA SER A 225 10.82 16.87 4.61
C SER A 225 11.73 16.08 3.68
N ALA A 226 11.32 15.82 2.44
CA ALA A 226 12.17 15.24 1.40
C ALA A 226 13.31 16.20 1.02
N GLU A 227 12.99 17.47 0.75
CA GLU A 227 13.98 18.52 0.45
C GLU A 227 15.01 18.67 1.58
N LYS A 228 14.57 18.72 2.83
CA LYS A 228 15.47 18.80 3.99
C LYS A 228 16.37 17.57 4.15
N ALA A 229 15.95 16.43 3.63
CA ALA A 229 16.74 15.20 3.59
C ALA A 229 17.63 15.08 2.33
N GLY A 230 17.68 16.12 1.48
CA GLY A 230 18.43 16.12 0.23
C GLY A 230 17.83 15.24 -0.86
N ARG A 231 16.54 14.92 -0.78
CA ARG A 231 15.80 14.12 -1.76
C ARG A 231 14.95 15.02 -2.66
N ASP A 232 14.79 14.59 -3.89
CA ASP A 232 13.80 15.19 -4.78
C ASP A 232 12.38 14.94 -4.24
N PRO A 233 11.61 15.98 -3.89
CA PRO A 233 10.24 15.82 -3.37
C PRO A 233 9.26 15.20 -4.38
N ASP A 234 9.52 15.34 -5.68
CA ASP A 234 8.68 14.77 -6.74
C ASP A 234 9.04 13.31 -7.04
N SER A 235 10.10 12.76 -6.43
CA SER A 235 10.42 11.32 -6.48
C SER A 235 9.48 10.44 -5.64
N ILE A 236 8.65 11.04 -4.77
CA ILE A 236 7.72 10.32 -3.89
C ILE A 236 6.36 10.22 -4.58
N GLU A 237 6.01 9.03 -5.04
CA GLU A 237 4.69 8.75 -5.64
C GLU A 237 3.58 8.96 -4.60
N VAL A 238 2.60 9.79 -4.92
CA VAL A 238 1.51 10.15 -3.99
C VAL A 238 0.29 9.28 -4.26
N SER A 239 -0.02 8.38 -3.34
CA SER A 239 -1.20 7.54 -3.41
C SER A 239 -2.22 7.83 -2.30
N VAL A 240 -3.48 7.51 -2.58
CA VAL A 240 -4.58 7.56 -1.61
C VAL A 240 -5.46 6.33 -1.73
N THR A 241 -6.01 5.89 -0.62
CA THR A 241 -7.04 4.85 -0.63
C THR A 241 -8.42 5.48 -0.66
N ILE A 242 -9.25 5.04 -1.59
CA ILE A 242 -10.61 5.52 -1.83
C ILE A 242 -11.60 4.38 -1.62
N GLU A 243 -12.39 4.49 -0.57
CA GLU A 243 -13.53 3.61 -0.30
C GLU A 243 -14.74 4.16 -1.05
N LYS A 244 -15.17 3.50 -2.10
CA LYS A 244 -16.34 3.88 -2.91
C LYS A 244 -16.99 2.65 -3.52
N ALA A 245 -18.31 2.70 -3.65
CA ALA A 245 -19.02 1.72 -4.46
C ALA A 245 -18.61 1.83 -5.94
N LEU A 246 -18.66 0.71 -6.64
CA LEU A 246 -18.57 0.71 -8.10
C LEU A 246 -19.77 1.47 -8.69
N PRO A 247 -19.60 2.21 -9.80
CA PRO A 247 -20.69 2.95 -10.42
C PRO A 247 -21.74 1.99 -11.02
N GLU A 248 -23.00 2.21 -10.68
CA GLU A 248 -24.14 1.43 -11.21
C GLU A 248 -24.84 2.15 -12.37
N SER A 249 -24.60 3.45 -12.54
CA SER A 249 -25.15 4.29 -13.58
C SER A 249 -24.09 5.21 -14.21
N ASP A 250 -24.43 5.87 -15.33
CA ASP A 250 -23.57 6.86 -15.96
C ASP A 250 -23.42 8.09 -15.05
N GLU A 251 -24.47 8.48 -14.32
CA GLU A 251 -24.41 9.57 -13.33
C GLU A 251 -23.42 9.26 -12.19
N ASP A 252 -23.38 8.01 -11.71
CA ASP A 252 -22.39 7.60 -10.69
C ASP A 252 -20.97 7.67 -11.23
N SER A 253 -20.79 7.27 -12.50
CA SER A 253 -19.48 7.34 -13.17
C SER A 253 -19.01 8.78 -13.33
N GLU A 254 -19.89 9.70 -13.75
CA GLU A 254 -19.58 11.13 -13.89
C GLU A 254 -19.19 11.75 -12.53
N LYS A 255 -19.94 11.45 -11.47
CA LYS A 255 -19.62 11.92 -10.10
C LYS A 255 -18.28 11.39 -9.62
N LEU A 256 -18.01 10.12 -9.86
CA LEU A 256 -16.75 9.49 -9.43
C LEU A 256 -15.57 10.02 -10.24
N LEU A 257 -15.72 10.19 -11.55
CA LEU A 257 -14.71 10.80 -12.42
C LEU A 257 -14.39 12.23 -11.97
N ALA A 258 -15.39 13.06 -11.73
CA ALA A 258 -15.19 14.42 -11.24
C ALA A 258 -14.46 14.45 -9.88
N PHE A 259 -14.84 13.55 -8.96
CA PHE A 259 -14.18 13.42 -7.67
C PHE A 259 -12.71 13.03 -7.79
N LEU A 260 -12.39 12.02 -8.61
CA LEU A 260 -11.00 11.58 -8.78
C LEU A 260 -10.17 12.60 -9.56
N SER A 261 -10.74 13.25 -10.59
CA SER A 261 -10.09 14.36 -11.34
C SER A 261 -9.71 15.50 -10.40
N HIS A 262 -10.60 15.84 -9.46
CA HIS A 262 -10.29 16.83 -8.44
C HIS A 262 -9.11 16.38 -7.57
N LYS A 263 -9.02 15.10 -7.16
CA LYS A 263 -7.87 14.58 -6.39
C LYS A 263 -6.57 14.60 -7.21
N VAL A 264 -6.61 14.31 -8.50
CA VAL A 264 -5.45 14.48 -9.40
C VAL A 264 -4.97 15.92 -9.41
N SER A 265 -5.88 16.91 -9.48
CA SER A 265 -5.51 18.33 -9.43
C SER A 265 -4.82 18.73 -8.12
N LEU A 266 -5.03 17.97 -7.06
CA LEU A 266 -4.36 18.11 -5.75
C LEU A 266 -3.05 17.32 -5.64
N GLY A 267 -2.58 16.70 -6.72
CA GLY A 267 -1.30 15.98 -6.78
C GLY A 267 -1.36 14.50 -6.42
N VAL A 268 -2.54 13.87 -6.44
CA VAL A 268 -2.66 12.42 -6.32
C VAL A 268 -2.33 11.76 -7.66
N GLU A 269 -1.47 10.74 -7.63
CA GLU A 269 -0.96 10.02 -8.79
C GLU A 269 -1.45 8.56 -8.85
N HIS A 270 -1.81 7.99 -7.71
CA HIS A 270 -2.19 6.59 -7.61
C HIS A 270 -3.41 6.41 -6.68
N PHE A 271 -4.50 5.92 -7.21
CA PHE A 271 -5.72 5.61 -6.46
C PHE A 271 -5.76 4.14 -6.08
N VAL A 272 -5.73 3.83 -4.79
CA VAL A 272 -5.97 2.47 -4.28
C VAL A 272 -7.47 2.35 -4.01
N MET A 273 -8.18 1.64 -4.87
CA MET A 273 -9.64 1.57 -4.83
C MET A 273 -10.10 0.41 -3.95
N ASP A 274 -10.88 0.73 -2.91
CA ASP A 274 -11.62 -0.23 -2.11
C ASP A 274 -13.10 -0.21 -2.54
N PHE A 275 -13.49 -1.21 -3.30
CA PHE A 275 -14.86 -1.42 -3.74
C PHE A 275 -15.64 -2.39 -2.84
N GLY A 276 -15.07 -2.76 -1.70
CA GLY A 276 -15.61 -3.79 -0.85
C GLY A 276 -15.57 -5.17 -1.51
N ASN A 277 -16.71 -5.84 -1.61
CA ASN A 277 -16.81 -7.19 -2.19
C ASN A 277 -17.69 -7.18 -3.45
N PRO A 278 -17.18 -6.77 -4.63
CA PRO A 278 -17.92 -6.84 -5.88
C PRO A 278 -18.30 -8.29 -6.22
N LYS A 279 -19.53 -8.46 -6.71
CA LYS A 279 -20.08 -9.77 -7.09
C LYS A 279 -20.37 -9.90 -8.59
N ALA A 280 -20.22 -8.80 -9.33
CA ALA A 280 -20.47 -8.72 -10.76
C ALA A 280 -19.32 -7.99 -11.46
N ILE A 281 -19.09 -8.31 -12.71
CA ILE A 281 -17.99 -7.76 -13.51
C ILE A 281 -18.41 -6.48 -14.22
N GLU A 282 -19.69 -6.36 -14.61
CA GLU A 282 -20.21 -5.23 -15.39
C GLU A 282 -19.94 -3.87 -14.74
N PRO A 283 -20.15 -3.66 -13.41
CA PRO A 283 -19.82 -2.40 -12.76
C PRO A 283 -18.31 -2.10 -12.76
N ILE A 284 -17.47 -3.14 -12.77
CA ILE A 284 -16.01 -2.99 -12.85
C ILE A 284 -15.62 -2.48 -14.25
N LEU A 285 -16.15 -3.09 -15.30
CA LEU A 285 -15.89 -2.67 -16.67
C LEU A 285 -16.43 -1.24 -16.92
N ARG A 286 -17.60 -0.90 -16.37
CA ARG A 286 -18.11 0.47 -16.40
C ARG A 286 -17.14 1.46 -15.75
N PHE A 287 -16.61 1.12 -14.58
CA PHE A 287 -15.59 1.94 -13.91
C PHE A 287 -14.34 2.13 -14.79
N VAL A 288 -13.86 1.05 -15.43
CA VAL A 288 -12.71 1.10 -16.32
C VAL A 288 -12.99 2.03 -17.51
N GLU A 289 -14.12 1.85 -18.19
CA GLU A 289 -14.43 2.57 -19.42
C GLU A 289 -14.79 4.04 -19.16
N GLN A 290 -15.59 4.31 -18.12
CA GLN A 290 -16.17 5.64 -17.91
C GLN A 290 -15.40 6.48 -16.89
N VAL A 291 -14.51 5.89 -16.08
CA VAL A 291 -13.75 6.61 -15.07
C VAL A 291 -12.24 6.48 -15.27
N MET A 292 -11.70 5.25 -15.31
CA MET A 292 -10.24 5.07 -15.38
C MET A 292 -9.66 5.57 -16.71
N ASN A 293 -10.24 5.13 -17.84
CA ASN A 293 -9.73 5.49 -19.17
C ASN A 293 -9.78 7.01 -19.42
N PRO A 294 -10.90 7.73 -19.17
CA PRO A 294 -10.92 9.19 -19.26
C PRO A 294 -9.89 9.87 -18.37
N LEU A 295 -9.70 9.40 -17.13
CA LEU A 295 -8.75 10.00 -16.19
C LEU A 295 -7.29 9.78 -16.62
N ARG A 296 -6.98 8.68 -17.31
CA ARG A 296 -5.66 8.40 -17.86
C ARG A 296 -5.36 9.16 -19.15
N ALA A 297 -6.41 9.55 -19.89
CA ALA A 297 -6.28 10.25 -21.16
C ALA A 297 -6.15 11.77 -21.01
N GLY A 298 -6.60 12.34 -19.88
CA GLY A 298 -6.61 13.79 -19.62
C GLY A 298 -5.58 14.26 -18.67
#